data_40e501fce1886f9aa4a48a6fa00d1d9e
#
_entry.id   40e501fce1886f9aa4a48a6fa00d1d9e
#
_cell.length_a   1.000
_cell.length_b   1.000
_cell.length_c   1.000
_cell.angle_alpha   90.00
_cell.angle_beta   90.00
_cell.angle_gamma   90.00
#
_symmetry.space_group_name_H-M   'P 1'
#
loop_
_entity.id
_entity.type
_entity.pdbx_description
1 polymer ?
#
loop_
_entity_poly.entity_id
_entity_poly.type
_entity_poly.pdbx_seq_one_letter_code
_entity_poly.pdbx_strand_id
1 'polypeptide(L)'
;MPFMPSMPADALVKDVYSLDPQTFRYWLHVEEAIMRGASAFTAGERELMAAYVSRLNSCTYCASSHSEAAIVLGVERQLLEALIADIDTAPIDKRFKPIFKFLKKLTLTPSKMIQGDADAIYAEGWDERALHDVIMVC
;
A
#
# COMPACT_ATOMS: atom_id res chain seq x y z
N MET A 1 9.36 -18.56 17.46
CA MET A 1 9.01 -19.92 16.98
C MET A 1 8.02 -19.75 15.86
N PRO A 2 8.24 -20.26 14.65
CA PRO A 2 7.29 -20.14 13.55
C PRO A 2 6.01 -20.92 13.86
N PHE A 3 4.87 -20.44 13.35
CA PHE A 3 3.60 -21.16 13.49
C PHE A 3 3.56 -22.49 12.73
N MET A 4 4.43 -22.65 11.73
CA MET A 4 4.55 -23.88 10.94
C MET A 4 5.76 -24.69 11.42
N PRO A 5 5.57 -25.92 11.96
CA PRO A 5 6.67 -26.73 12.51
C PRO A 5 7.74 -27.11 11.48
N SER A 6 7.38 -27.16 10.18
CA SER A 6 8.32 -27.44 9.08
C SER A 6 9.26 -26.28 8.75
N MET A 7 9.00 -25.09 9.30
CA MET A 7 9.80 -23.91 9.03
C MET A 7 10.95 -23.76 10.01
N PRO A 8 12.14 -23.30 9.55
CA PRO A 8 13.23 -22.96 10.45
C PRO A 8 12.87 -21.78 11.36
N ALA A 9 13.54 -21.65 12.50
CA ALA A 9 13.24 -20.61 13.49
C ALA A 9 13.45 -19.18 12.97
N ASP A 10 14.30 -19.02 11.97
CA ASP A 10 14.65 -17.79 11.27
C ASP A 10 14.00 -17.66 9.87
N ALA A 11 12.92 -18.42 9.62
CA ALA A 11 12.18 -18.40 8.37
C ALA A 11 11.77 -16.98 7.98
N LEU A 12 11.98 -16.66 6.73
CA LEU A 12 11.56 -15.42 6.10
C LEU A 12 10.27 -15.63 5.28
N VAL A 13 9.65 -14.57 4.87
CA VAL A 13 8.42 -14.60 4.03
C VAL A 13 8.62 -15.46 2.78
N LYS A 14 9.80 -15.40 2.13
CA LYS A 14 10.16 -16.24 0.97
C LYS A 14 10.06 -17.74 1.25
N ASP A 15 10.37 -18.16 2.49
CA ASP A 15 10.34 -19.58 2.87
C ASP A 15 8.89 -20.09 2.98
N VAL A 16 7.98 -19.22 3.45
CA VAL A 16 6.53 -19.50 3.46
C VAL A 16 6.01 -19.64 2.03
N TYR A 17 6.40 -18.75 1.13
CA TYR A 17 6.01 -18.80 -0.29
C TYR A 17 6.55 -20.05 -1.01
N SER A 18 7.68 -20.58 -0.58
CA SER A 18 8.26 -21.80 -1.16
C SER A 18 7.46 -23.07 -0.88
N LEU A 19 6.49 -23.03 0.03
CA LEU A 19 5.59 -24.17 0.29
C LEU A 19 4.63 -24.45 -0.86
N ASP A 20 4.22 -23.44 -1.57
CA ASP A 20 3.37 -23.55 -2.78
C ASP A 20 3.85 -22.56 -3.86
N PRO A 21 4.93 -22.92 -4.58
CA PRO A 21 5.50 -22.04 -5.60
C PRO A 21 4.54 -21.74 -6.76
N GLN A 22 3.59 -22.65 -7.02
CA GLN A 22 2.64 -22.47 -8.12
C GLN A 22 1.63 -21.37 -7.80
N THR A 23 0.99 -21.43 -6.64
CA THR A 23 0.06 -20.38 -6.19
C THR A 23 0.79 -19.05 -6.02
N PHE A 24 2.00 -19.09 -5.42
CA PHE A 24 2.79 -17.88 -5.22
C PHE A 24 3.16 -17.19 -6.54
N ARG A 25 3.46 -17.94 -7.59
CA ARG A 25 3.73 -17.36 -8.92
C ARG A 25 2.54 -16.53 -9.44
N TYR A 26 1.31 -17.02 -9.29
CA TYR A 26 0.12 -16.23 -9.69
C TYR A 26 -0.04 -14.96 -8.85
N TRP A 27 0.22 -15.06 -7.56
CA TRP A 27 0.20 -13.91 -6.65
C TRP A 27 1.22 -12.84 -7.07
N LEU A 28 2.45 -13.24 -7.39
CA LEU A 28 3.48 -12.33 -7.93
C LEU A 28 3.06 -11.63 -9.22
N HIS A 29 2.36 -12.32 -10.12
CA HIS A 29 1.86 -11.68 -11.34
C HIS A 29 0.78 -10.63 -11.04
N VAL A 30 -0.08 -10.88 -10.08
CA VAL A 30 -1.08 -9.89 -9.63
C VAL A 30 -0.39 -8.69 -8.98
N GLU A 31 0.55 -8.93 -8.08
CA GLU A 31 1.34 -7.88 -7.44
C GLU A 31 2.08 -7.02 -8.48
N GLU A 32 2.77 -7.63 -9.42
CA GLU A 32 3.47 -6.93 -10.51
C GLU A 32 2.51 -6.07 -11.34
N ALA A 33 1.33 -6.61 -11.68
CA ALA A 33 0.32 -5.87 -12.43
C ALA A 33 -0.19 -4.65 -11.65
N ILE A 34 -0.44 -4.79 -10.35
CA ILE A 34 -0.92 -3.71 -9.48
C ILE A 34 0.18 -2.68 -9.26
N MET A 35 1.39 -3.13 -8.90
CA MET A 35 2.45 -2.22 -8.43
C MET A 35 3.28 -1.63 -9.57
N ARG A 36 3.32 -2.27 -10.74
CA ARG A 36 4.16 -1.86 -11.89
C ARG A 36 3.41 -1.65 -13.20
N GLY A 37 2.16 -2.14 -13.30
CA GLY A 37 1.32 -1.96 -14.49
C GLY A 37 0.94 -0.50 -14.76
N ALA A 38 0.21 -0.26 -15.85
CA ALA A 38 -0.29 1.07 -16.21
C ALA A 38 -1.28 1.60 -15.15
N SER A 39 -1.05 2.82 -14.67
CA SER A 39 -1.83 3.46 -13.61
C SER A 39 -1.75 4.98 -13.74
N ALA A 40 -2.69 5.68 -13.08
CA ALA A 40 -2.61 7.11 -12.87
C ALA A 40 -1.49 7.51 -11.89
N PHE A 41 -1.00 6.54 -11.09
CA PHE A 41 0.05 6.74 -10.11
C PHE A 41 1.37 6.16 -10.59
N THR A 42 2.47 6.82 -10.25
CA THR A 42 3.81 6.25 -10.43
C THR A 42 4.01 5.00 -9.57
N ALA A 43 4.98 4.17 -9.90
CA ALA A 43 5.31 3.01 -9.07
C ALA A 43 5.72 3.42 -7.65
N GLY A 44 6.45 4.54 -7.50
CA GLY A 44 6.85 5.06 -6.18
C GLY A 44 5.66 5.49 -5.32
N GLU A 45 4.65 6.14 -5.91
CA GLU A 45 3.43 6.53 -5.21
C GLU A 45 2.62 5.31 -4.76
N ARG A 46 2.55 4.25 -5.57
CA ARG A 46 1.89 2.98 -5.19
C ARG A 46 2.64 2.28 -4.06
N GLU A 47 3.96 2.27 -4.09
CA GLU A 47 4.77 1.76 -2.98
C GLU A 47 4.56 2.58 -1.69
N LEU A 48 4.44 3.89 -1.79
CA LEU A 48 4.12 4.75 -0.64
C LEU A 48 2.74 4.43 -0.07
N MET A 49 1.72 4.21 -0.91
CA MET A 49 0.39 3.78 -0.48
C MET A 49 0.44 2.43 0.24
N ALA A 50 1.15 1.44 -0.33
CA ALA A 50 1.34 0.12 0.28
C ALA A 50 2.11 0.20 1.61
N ALA A 51 3.15 1.03 1.70
CA ALA A 51 3.88 1.29 2.95
C ALA A 51 2.96 1.89 4.01
N TYR A 52 2.12 2.85 3.63
CA TYR A 52 1.16 3.50 4.51
C TYR A 52 0.13 2.50 5.08
N VAL A 53 -0.50 1.69 4.23
CA VAL A 53 -1.42 0.61 4.64
C VAL A 53 -0.73 -0.38 5.56
N SER A 54 0.50 -0.78 5.23
CA SER A 54 1.30 -1.70 6.03
C SER A 54 1.60 -1.15 7.43
N ARG A 55 1.86 0.16 7.56
CA ARG A 55 2.03 0.83 8.86
C ARG A 55 0.75 0.82 9.68
N LEU A 56 -0.39 1.11 9.06
CA LEU A 56 -1.70 1.06 9.73
C LEU A 56 -2.02 -0.36 10.25
N ASN A 57 -1.60 -1.38 9.52
CA ASN A 57 -1.73 -2.79 9.90
C ASN A 57 -0.65 -3.27 10.88
N SER A 58 0.26 -2.39 11.32
CA SER A 58 1.38 -2.72 12.22
C SER A 58 2.31 -3.82 11.67
N CYS A 59 2.37 -3.99 10.33
CA CYS A 59 3.31 -4.91 9.69
C CYS A 59 4.65 -4.21 9.45
N THR A 60 5.59 -4.33 10.38
CA THR A 60 6.90 -3.68 10.27
C THR A 60 7.68 -4.13 9.04
N TYR A 61 7.68 -5.44 8.74
CA TYR A 61 8.36 -5.99 7.56
C TYR A 61 7.79 -5.39 6.26
N CYS A 62 6.46 -5.45 6.09
CA CYS A 62 5.81 -4.94 4.88
C CYS A 62 6.04 -3.43 4.72
N ALA A 63 5.88 -2.68 5.81
CA ALA A 63 6.08 -1.23 5.80
C ALA A 63 7.51 -0.85 5.41
N SER A 64 8.52 -1.53 5.97
CA SER A 64 9.93 -1.28 5.63
C SER A 64 10.22 -1.63 4.18
N SER A 65 9.73 -2.78 3.69
CA SER A 65 9.95 -3.23 2.32
C SER A 65 9.38 -2.24 1.30
N HIS A 66 8.11 -1.87 1.44
CA HIS A 66 7.47 -0.91 0.54
C HIS A 66 8.04 0.51 0.69
N SER A 67 8.43 0.93 1.90
CA SER A 67 9.06 2.24 2.11
C SER A 67 10.40 2.35 1.39
N GLU A 68 11.28 1.35 1.50
CA GLU A 68 12.56 1.37 0.78
C GLU A 68 12.35 1.29 -0.74
N ALA A 69 11.38 0.51 -1.22
CA ALA A 69 11.02 0.49 -2.64
C ALA A 69 10.54 1.88 -3.11
N ALA A 70 9.67 2.55 -2.34
CA ALA A 70 9.20 3.89 -2.65
C ALA A 70 10.37 4.89 -2.76
N ILE A 71 11.32 4.84 -1.83
CA ILE A 71 12.50 5.72 -1.81
C ILE A 71 13.38 5.49 -3.05
N VAL A 72 13.63 4.23 -3.40
CA VAL A 72 14.41 3.88 -4.62
C VAL A 72 13.71 4.41 -5.88
N LEU A 73 12.37 4.47 -5.85
CA LEU A 73 11.54 4.98 -6.95
C LEU A 73 11.28 6.51 -6.88
N GLY A 74 12.03 7.23 -6.03
CA GLY A 74 12.06 8.69 -5.99
C GLY A 74 11.15 9.36 -4.98
N VAL A 75 10.51 8.60 -4.09
CA VAL A 75 9.71 9.17 -2.99
C VAL A 75 10.62 9.65 -1.86
N GLU A 76 10.32 10.80 -1.28
CA GLU A 76 11.08 11.36 -0.17
C GLU A 76 10.99 10.48 1.09
N ARG A 77 12.15 10.17 1.70
CA ARG A 77 12.27 9.26 2.84
C ARG A 77 11.36 9.62 4.04
N GLN A 78 11.14 10.89 4.28
CA GLN A 78 10.38 11.36 5.45
C GLN A 78 8.86 11.40 5.21
N LEU A 79 8.41 11.21 3.97
CA LEU A 79 7.01 11.43 3.60
C LEU A 79 6.06 10.43 4.27
N LEU A 80 6.46 9.15 4.40
CA LEU A 80 5.66 8.15 5.08
C LEU A 80 5.39 8.53 6.55
N GLU A 81 6.42 8.93 7.28
CA GLU A 81 6.27 9.31 8.70
C GLU A 81 5.41 10.57 8.85
N ALA A 82 5.55 11.54 7.93
CA ALA A 82 4.69 12.72 7.91
C ALA A 82 3.22 12.36 7.69
N LEU A 83 2.92 11.45 6.74
CA LEU A 83 1.56 10.98 6.46
C LEU A 83 0.95 10.19 7.64
N ILE A 84 1.77 9.40 8.35
CA ILE A 84 1.33 8.67 9.54
C ILE A 84 1.03 9.64 10.69
N ALA A 85 1.85 10.67 10.84
CA ALA A 85 1.65 11.69 11.88
C ALA A 85 0.38 12.50 11.62
N ASP A 86 0.25 13.08 10.44
CA ASP A 86 -0.94 13.84 10.05
C ASP A 86 -1.01 14.04 8.53
N ILE A 87 -2.02 13.47 7.90
CA ILE A 87 -2.25 13.57 6.44
C ILE A 87 -2.43 15.02 6.00
N ASP A 88 -3.09 15.84 6.82
CA ASP A 88 -3.45 17.21 6.43
C ASP A 88 -2.25 18.15 6.39
N THR A 89 -1.23 17.91 7.20
CA THR A 89 0.01 18.69 7.26
C THR A 89 1.17 18.06 6.51
N ALA A 90 1.05 16.78 6.09
CA ALA A 90 2.09 16.09 5.33
C ALA A 90 2.48 16.88 4.06
N PRO A 91 3.79 16.97 3.73
CA PRO A 91 4.31 17.69 2.56
C PRO A 91 4.10 16.91 1.26
N ILE A 92 2.84 16.59 0.94
CA ILE A 92 2.41 15.93 -0.28
C ILE A 92 1.44 16.82 -1.05
N ASP A 93 1.38 16.64 -2.36
CA ASP A 93 0.38 17.34 -3.17
C ASP A 93 -1.03 17.13 -2.58
N LYS A 94 -1.80 18.21 -2.47
CA LYS A 94 -3.14 18.22 -1.89
C LYS A 94 -4.07 17.15 -2.50
N ARG A 95 -3.90 16.84 -3.78
CA ARG A 95 -4.67 15.82 -4.51
C ARG A 95 -4.55 14.42 -3.90
N PHE A 96 -3.45 14.11 -3.23
CA PHE A 96 -3.24 12.82 -2.57
C PHE A 96 -3.87 12.72 -1.18
N LYS A 97 -4.17 13.84 -0.53
CA LYS A 97 -4.71 13.82 0.84
C LYS A 97 -6.00 13.01 0.98
N PRO A 98 -7.01 13.16 0.11
CA PRO A 98 -8.20 12.32 0.16
C PRO A 98 -7.89 10.84 -0.12
N ILE A 99 -6.89 10.51 -0.95
CA ILE A 99 -6.44 9.14 -1.18
C ILE A 99 -5.93 8.50 0.12
N PHE A 100 -5.04 9.17 0.85
CA PHE A 100 -4.53 8.63 2.12
C PHE A 100 -5.60 8.57 3.22
N LYS A 101 -6.57 9.50 3.23
CA LYS A 101 -7.75 9.43 4.10
C LYS A 101 -8.63 8.21 3.75
N PHE A 102 -8.84 7.96 2.47
CA PHE A 102 -9.58 6.81 1.95
C PHE A 102 -8.87 5.50 2.35
N LEU A 103 -7.58 5.36 2.09
CA LEU A 103 -6.76 4.22 2.47
C LEU A 103 -6.83 3.95 3.98
N LYS A 104 -6.68 5.00 4.80
CA LYS A 104 -6.79 4.89 6.27
C LYS A 104 -8.13 4.32 6.70
N LYS A 105 -9.21 4.86 6.14
CA LYS A 105 -10.57 4.44 6.49
C LYS A 105 -10.87 3.03 5.98
N LEU A 106 -10.47 2.72 4.73
CA LEU A 106 -10.63 1.38 4.15
C LEU A 106 -9.87 0.31 4.95
N THR A 107 -8.65 0.62 5.38
CA THR A 107 -7.82 -0.30 6.17
C THR A 107 -8.37 -0.51 7.59
N LEU A 108 -8.72 0.57 8.29
CA LEU A 108 -9.03 0.49 9.73
C LEU A 108 -10.52 0.28 10.03
N THR A 109 -11.40 0.76 9.17
CA THR A 109 -12.86 0.73 9.39
C THR A 109 -13.62 0.53 8.08
N PRO A 110 -13.39 -0.58 7.32
CA PRO A 110 -13.97 -0.78 5.98
C PRO A 110 -15.51 -0.74 5.97
N SER A 111 -16.14 -1.19 7.05
CA SER A 111 -17.60 -1.16 7.18
C SER A 111 -18.20 0.26 7.29
N LYS A 112 -17.36 1.29 7.48
CA LYS A 112 -17.79 2.69 7.58
C LYS A 112 -17.56 3.49 6.29
N MET A 113 -17.10 2.84 5.22
CA MET A 113 -16.92 3.50 3.92
C MET A 113 -18.28 3.99 3.39
N ILE A 114 -18.29 5.20 2.85
CA ILE A 114 -19.47 5.84 2.25
C ILE A 114 -19.11 6.46 0.91
N GLN A 115 -20.09 6.79 0.10
CA GLN A 115 -19.88 7.43 -1.20
C GLN A 115 -19.06 8.72 -1.11
N GLY A 116 -19.26 9.52 -0.07
CA GLY A 116 -18.51 10.77 0.16
C GLY A 116 -16.98 10.58 0.28
N ASP A 117 -16.51 9.38 0.65
CA ASP A 117 -15.07 9.08 0.69
C ASP A 117 -14.49 8.98 -0.74
N ALA A 118 -15.26 8.42 -1.70
CA ALA A 118 -14.89 8.39 -3.11
C ALA A 118 -15.05 9.77 -3.77
N ASP A 119 -16.14 10.48 -3.45
CA ASP A 119 -16.41 11.82 -4.00
C ASP A 119 -15.29 12.81 -3.65
N ALA A 120 -14.67 12.69 -2.48
CA ALA A 120 -13.53 13.51 -2.09
C ALA A 120 -12.30 13.28 -3.00
N ILE A 121 -12.10 12.05 -3.49
CA ILE A 121 -11.04 11.72 -4.45
C ILE A 121 -11.37 12.32 -5.82
N TYR A 122 -12.62 12.17 -6.28
CA TYR A 122 -13.07 12.73 -7.56
C TYR A 122 -13.01 14.28 -7.57
N ALA A 123 -13.30 14.93 -6.44
CA ALA A 123 -13.23 16.39 -6.31
C ALA A 123 -11.82 16.95 -6.54
N GLU A 124 -10.78 16.16 -6.30
CA GLU A 124 -9.39 16.54 -6.61
C GLU A 124 -8.95 16.15 -8.04
N GLY A 125 -9.90 15.72 -8.89
CA GLY A 125 -9.68 15.45 -10.33
C GLY A 125 -9.12 14.06 -10.64
N TRP A 126 -9.17 13.13 -9.70
CA TRP A 126 -8.93 11.72 -9.99
C TRP A 126 -10.18 11.07 -10.60
N ASP A 127 -10.00 10.05 -11.42
CA ASP A 127 -11.07 9.30 -12.05
C ASP A 127 -11.34 7.94 -11.37
N GLU A 128 -12.33 7.21 -11.87
CA GLU A 128 -12.70 5.89 -11.36
C GLU A 128 -11.54 4.88 -11.47
N ARG A 129 -10.70 5.03 -12.49
CA ARG A 129 -9.53 4.15 -12.64
C ARG A 129 -8.51 4.42 -11.55
N ALA A 130 -8.28 5.67 -11.18
CA ALA A 130 -7.40 6.02 -10.08
C ALA A 130 -7.94 5.46 -8.75
N LEU A 131 -9.24 5.61 -8.48
CA LEU A 131 -9.86 5.03 -7.29
C LEU A 131 -9.74 3.49 -7.26
N HIS A 132 -9.98 2.83 -8.39
CA HIS A 132 -9.78 1.38 -8.52
C HIS A 132 -8.33 1.00 -8.17
N ASP A 133 -7.34 1.70 -8.72
CA ASP A 133 -5.93 1.42 -8.46
C ASP A 133 -5.57 1.60 -6.96
N VAL A 134 -6.13 2.63 -6.28
CA VAL A 134 -6.00 2.84 -4.83
C VAL A 134 -6.55 1.64 -4.05
N ILE A 135 -7.73 1.13 -4.44
CA ILE A 135 -8.35 -0.04 -3.80
C ILE A 135 -7.50 -1.29 -4.00
N MET A 136 -6.95 -1.47 -5.19
CA MET A 136 -6.12 -2.65 -5.52
C MET A 136 -4.79 -2.66 -4.76
N VAL A 137 -4.21 -1.48 -4.46
CA VAL A 137 -2.98 -1.37 -3.66
C VAL A 137 -3.26 -1.63 -2.17
N CYS A 138 -4.47 -1.34 -1.68
CA CYS A 138 -4.87 -1.54 -0.29
C CYS A 138 -5.04 -3.01 0.07
#